data_2d6b33d7e58b8629ac3b6173be3b90c8
#
_entry.id   2d6b33d7e58b8629ac3b6173be3b90c8
#
_cell.length_a   1.000
_cell.length_b   1.000
_cell.length_c   1.000
_cell.angle_alpha   90.00
_cell.angle_beta   90.00
_cell.angle_gamma   90.00
#
_symmetry.space_group_name_H-M   'P 1'
#
loop_
_entity.id
_entity.type
_entity.pdbx_description
1 polymer ?
#
loop_
_entity_poly.entity_id
_entity_poly.type
_entity_poly.pdbx_seq_one_letter_code
_entity_poly.pdbx_strand_id
1 'polypeptide(L)'
;AAGQAAADKVVWSACTVNCGSRCRLRMHVSDGVIKWVETDNTGLDEYGSHQVRACARGRSMRRRVYNPDRLKYPMKRVGKRGEGQFERISWDEAYTLIAQSLKDIVARHGNEAVYLNYGTGTLGGCMTRSWPPGASMVARLMNCYGGYLNHYGDYSTAQIFAGLNHTYGGWAAGNCTADVRNTRLLVMFGNNPAETRM
;
A
#
# COMPACT_ATOMS: atom_id res chain seq x y z
N ALA A 1 22.48 -11.38 23.65
CA ALA A 1 21.17 -11.67 23.05
C ALA A 1 20.15 -11.74 24.18
N ALA A 2 19.30 -10.72 24.34
CA ALA A 2 18.19 -10.78 25.29
C ALA A 2 17.26 -11.90 24.83
N GLY A 3 16.99 -12.87 25.71
CA GLY A 3 16.12 -14.00 25.44
C GLY A 3 14.74 -13.50 25.00
N GLN A 4 14.34 -13.81 23.78
CA GLN A 4 13.00 -13.51 23.30
C GLN A 4 12.03 -14.40 24.10
N ALA A 5 11.09 -13.76 24.82
CA ALA A 5 10.03 -14.49 25.49
C ALA A 5 9.25 -15.31 24.42
N ALA A 6 8.93 -16.56 24.76
CA ALA A 6 8.15 -17.42 23.87
C ALA A 6 6.84 -16.69 23.49
N ALA A 7 6.53 -16.64 22.20
CA ALA A 7 5.27 -16.07 21.74
C ALA A 7 4.14 -17.09 21.92
N ASP A 8 2.97 -16.64 22.39
CA ASP A 8 1.81 -17.51 22.58
C ASP A 8 1.30 -18.05 21.23
N LYS A 9 1.42 -17.24 20.17
CA LYS A 9 1.03 -17.65 18.82
C LYS A 9 1.79 -16.88 17.73
N VAL A 10 1.90 -17.51 16.58
CA VAL A 10 2.37 -16.88 15.35
C VAL A 10 1.19 -16.63 14.43
N VAL A 11 1.02 -15.37 14.01
CA VAL A 11 -0.04 -14.95 13.07
C VAL A 11 0.60 -14.53 11.78
N TRP A 12 0.14 -15.07 10.65
CA TRP A 12 0.57 -14.68 9.34
C TRP A 12 -0.06 -13.36 8.92
N SER A 13 0.73 -12.49 8.34
CA SER A 13 0.32 -11.19 7.82
C SER A 13 1.13 -10.84 6.57
N ALA A 14 0.87 -9.68 6.00
CA ALA A 14 1.64 -9.15 4.88
C ALA A 14 2.18 -7.75 5.19
N CYS A 15 3.31 -7.42 4.60
CA CYS A 15 3.86 -6.07 4.66
C CYS A 15 2.92 -5.09 3.96
N THR A 16 2.60 -3.99 4.64
CA THR A 16 1.73 -2.92 4.13
C THR A 16 2.50 -1.68 3.68
N VAL A 17 3.82 -1.78 3.53
CA VAL A 17 4.63 -0.72 2.96
C VAL A 17 4.30 -0.56 1.47
N ASN A 18 4.33 0.66 0.99
CA ASN A 18 3.90 1.04 -0.36
C ASN A 18 4.92 0.68 -1.47
N CYS A 19 5.58 -0.46 -1.39
CA CYS A 19 6.46 -0.95 -2.45
C CYS A 19 5.85 -2.05 -3.34
N GLY A 20 4.64 -2.52 -2.99
CA GLY A 20 3.91 -3.53 -3.76
C GLY A 20 4.40 -4.97 -3.60
N SER A 21 5.52 -5.22 -2.95
CA SER A 21 6.10 -6.58 -2.82
C SER A 21 5.24 -7.52 -1.96
N ARG A 22 4.43 -6.97 -1.04
CA ARG A 22 3.50 -7.73 -0.19
C ARG A 22 4.15 -8.90 0.54
N CYS A 23 5.40 -8.72 0.99
CA CYS A 23 6.18 -9.75 1.65
C CYS A 23 5.40 -10.34 2.82
N ARG A 24 5.38 -11.66 2.92
CA ARG A 24 4.75 -12.36 4.01
C ARG A 24 5.53 -12.14 5.31
N LEU A 25 4.79 -11.91 6.39
CA LEU A 25 5.33 -11.64 7.72
C LEU A 25 4.75 -12.63 8.72
N ARG A 26 5.61 -13.10 9.62
CA ARG A 26 5.23 -13.89 10.78
C ARG A 26 5.21 -12.98 12.00
N MET A 27 4.02 -12.68 12.49
CA MET A 27 3.81 -11.84 13.66
C MET A 27 3.79 -12.72 14.91
N HIS A 28 4.77 -12.56 15.79
CA HIS A 28 4.83 -13.25 17.07
C HIS A 28 4.04 -12.44 18.09
N VAL A 29 2.95 -13.02 18.56
CA VAL A 29 1.98 -12.37 19.44
C VAL A 29 1.98 -13.03 20.81
N SER A 30 2.05 -12.23 21.87
CA SER A 30 1.85 -12.64 23.24
C SER A 30 0.96 -11.63 23.95
N ASP A 31 -0.02 -12.08 24.72
CA ASP A 31 -1.02 -11.24 25.40
C ASP A 31 -1.74 -10.26 24.45
N GLY A 32 -2.02 -10.70 23.21
CA GLY A 32 -2.66 -9.85 22.21
C GLY A 32 -1.74 -8.76 21.59
N VAL A 33 -0.47 -8.73 21.95
CA VAL A 33 0.51 -7.73 21.52
C VAL A 33 1.57 -8.36 20.61
N ILE A 34 1.87 -7.74 19.48
CA ILE A 34 2.97 -8.16 18.60
C ILE A 34 4.29 -7.89 19.31
N LYS A 35 5.01 -8.94 19.67
CA LYS A 35 6.32 -8.83 20.33
C LYS A 35 7.45 -8.62 19.33
N TRP A 36 7.42 -9.37 18.21
CA TRP A 36 8.36 -9.16 17.10
C TRP A 36 7.76 -9.57 15.77
N VAL A 37 8.45 -9.25 14.68
CA VAL A 37 8.04 -9.56 13.30
C VAL A 37 9.21 -10.22 12.59
N GLU A 38 8.95 -11.39 12.03
CA GLU A 38 9.87 -12.11 11.16
C GLU A 38 9.43 -12.04 9.70
N THR A 39 10.37 -12.27 8.82
CA THR A 39 10.06 -12.60 7.43
C THR A 39 9.60 -14.07 7.31
N ASP A 40 9.02 -14.41 6.18
CA ASP A 40 8.77 -15.80 5.83
C ASP A 40 10.10 -16.49 5.49
N ASN A 41 10.45 -17.54 6.24
CA ASN A 41 11.62 -18.40 6.04
C ASN A 41 11.20 -19.88 5.88
N THR A 42 9.96 -20.13 5.51
CA THR A 42 9.41 -21.50 5.44
C THR A 42 9.52 -22.13 4.06
N GLY A 43 9.86 -21.33 3.03
CA GLY A 43 10.05 -21.82 1.67
C GLY A 43 11.49 -22.23 1.36
N LEU A 44 11.66 -22.84 0.21
CA LEU A 44 12.96 -23.19 -0.34
C LEU A 44 13.51 -22.05 -1.19
N ASP A 45 14.83 -21.83 -1.14
CA ASP A 45 15.54 -20.87 -2.00
C ASP A 45 16.24 -21.60 -3.15
N GLU A 46 15.44 -22.22 -4.00
CA GLU A 46 15.92 -22.94 -5.15
C GLU A 46 15.79 -22.11 -6.43
N TYR A 47 16.53 -22.50 -7.47
CA TYR A 47 16.42 -21.88 -8.77
C TYR A 47 14.98 -21.97 -9.31
N GLY A 48 14.40 -20.81 -9.63
CA GLY A 48 13.01 -20.71 -10.08
C GLY A 48 11.95 -20.68 -8.96
N SER A 49 12.35 -20.94 -7.70
CA SER A 49 11.46 -20.98 -6.54
C SER A 49 12.01 -20.20 -5.35
N HIS A 50 12.65 -19.07 -5.62
CA HIS A 50 13.21 -18.22 -4.55
C HIS A 50 12.13 -17.58 -3.68
N GLN A 51 12.42 -17.50 -2.40
CA GLN A 51 11.51 -16.93 -1.41
C GLN A 51 11.68 -15.40 -1.32
N VAL A 52 10.57 -14.66 -1.39
CA VAL A 52 10.57 -13.22 -1.17
C VAL A 52 10.61 -12.95 0.33
N ARG A 53 11.71 -12.36 0.81
CA ARG A 53 11.90 -11.98 2.20
C ARG A 53 11.62 -10.51 2.44
N ALA A 54 11.08 -10.22 3.61
CA ALA A 54 10.80 -8.86 4.02
C ALA A 54 12.09 -8.13 4.41
N CYS A 55 12.31 -6.97 3.81
CA CYS A 55 13.38 -6.04 4.17
C CYS A 55 13.16 -5.42 5.58
N ALA A 56 14.07 -4.57 6.02
CA ALA A 56 13.98 -3.88 7.32
C ALA A 56 12.65 -3.12 7.51
N ARG A 57 12.09 -2.52 6.46
CA ARG A 57 10.79 -1.82 6.52
C ARG A 57 9.64 -2.76 6.88
N GLY A 58 9.57 -3.93 6.26
CA GLY A 58 8.53 -4.93 6.59
C GLY A 58 8.71 -5.48 8.00
N ARG A 59 9.95 -5.81 8.39
CA ARG A 59 10.25 -6.30 9.74
C ARG A 59 10.01 -5.26 10.84
N SER A 60 10.05 -3.98 10.53
CA SER A 60 9.77 -2.89 11.47
C SER A 60 8.28 -2.54 11.62
N MET A 61 7.36 -3.28 10.98
CA MET A 61 5.91 -2.99 11.01
C MET A 61 5.33 -2.88 12.43
N ARG A 62 5.89 -3.59 13.41
CA ARG A 62 5.49 -3.46 14.82
C ARG A 62 5.59 -2.01 15.30
N ARG A 63 6.67 -1.29 14.95
CA ARG A 63 6.86 0.11 15.34
C ARG A 63 5.77 1.01 14.75
N ARG A 64 5.35 0.71 13.52
CA ARG A 64 4.26 1.44 12.87
C ARG A 64 2.90 1.18 13.55
N VAL A 65 2.62 -0.08 13.91
CA VAL A 65 1.36 -0.46 14.57
C VAL A 65 1.22 0.24 15.92
N TYR A 66 2.31 0.30 16.70
CA TYR A 66 2.32 0.85 18.06
C TYR A 66 2.93 2.26 18.15
N ASN A 67 3.01 2.97 17.03
CA ASN A 67 3.44 4.36 17.05
C ASN A 67 2.44 5.19 17.89
N PRO A 68 2.89 5.95 18.89
CA PRO A 68 2.01 6.80 19.68
C PRO A 68 1.30 7.87 18.86
N ASP A 69 1.94 8.37 17.79
CA ASP A 69 1.37 9.39 16.91
C ASP A 69 0.43 8.81 15.84
N ARG A 70 0.18 7.50 15.87
CA ARG A 70 -0.74 6.88 14.93
C ARG A 70 -2.16 7.39 15.14
N LEU A 71 -2.81 7.86 14.08
CA LEU A 71 -4.22 8.19 14.08
C LEU A 71 -5.07 6.94 14.42
N LYS A 72 -5.87 7.04 15.48
CA LYS A 72 -6.75 5.96 15.98
C LYS A 72 -8.22 6.26 15.80
N TYR A 73 -8.54 7.53 15.57
CA TYR A 73 -9.90 8.06 15.51
C TYR A 73 -10.01 9.04 14.35
N PRO A 74 -11.22 9.28 13.83
CA PRO A 74 -11.43 10.35 12.88
C PRO A 74 -11.13 11.71 13.51
N MET A 75 -10.54 12.58 12.72
CA MET A 75 -10.15 13.92 13.14
C MET A 75 -10.74 14.95 12.18
N LYS A 76 -11.34 15.99 12.73
CA LYS A 76 -11.87 17.13 11.99
C LYS A 76 -10.96 18.33 12.15
N ARG A 77 -10.64 19.00 11.07
CA ARG A 77 -9.86 20.24 11.12
C ARG A 77 -10.71 21.36 11.72
N VAL A 78 -10.17 22.06 12.72
CA VAL A 78 -10.79 23.21 13.39
C VAL A 78 -10.09 24.53 13.14
N GLY A 79 -8.84 24.51 12.75
CA GLY A 79 -8.05 25.69 12.36
C GLY A 79 -8.08 25.97 10.85
N LYS A 80 -7.39 27.03 10.43
CA LYS A 80 -7.17 27.34 9.01
C LYS A 80 -6.35 26.25 8.35
N ARG A 81 -6.48 26.14 7.03
CA ARG A 81 -5.67 25.21 6.25
C ARG A 81 -4.18 25.50 6.42
N GLY A 82 -3.41 24.50 6.85
CA GLY A 82 -1.97 24.62 7.11
C GLY A 82 -1.60 24.81 8.58
N GLU A 83 -2.52 25.16 9.47
CA GLU A 83 -2.23 25.32 10.91
C GLU A 83 -2.10 23.99 11.66
N GLY A 84 -2.55 22.87 11.08
CA GLY A 84 -2.41 21.56 11.69
C GLY A 84 -3.30 21.34 12.92
N GLN A 85 -4.34 22.15 13.11
CA GLN A 85 -5.25 22.05 14.25
C GLN A 85 -6.39 21.10 13.95
N PHE A 86 -6.53 20.04 14.76
CA PHE A 86 -7.54 19.01 14.59
C PHE A 86 -8.16 18.64 15.93
N GLU A 87 -9.45 18.33 15.93
CA GLU A 87 -10.16 17.73 17.06
C GLU A 87 -10.65 16.34 16.74
N ARG A 88 -10.74 15.49 17.75
CA ARG A 88 -11.32 14.15 17.62
C ARG A 88 -12.82 14.25 17.49
N ILE A 89 -13.39 13.51 16.53
CA ILE A 89 -14.83 13.37 16.34
C ILE A 89 -15.24 11.89 16.40
N SER A 90 -16.53 11.61 16.48
CA SER A 90 -17.06 10.27 16.35
C SER A 90 -17.05 9.78 14.90
N TRP A 91 -17.17 8.47 14.70
CA TRP A 91 -17.35 7.91 13.36
C TRP A 91 -18.66 8.35 12.71
N ASP A 92 -19.74 8.44 13.51
CA ASP A 92 -21.06 8.88 13.01
C ASP A 92 -21.03 10.33 12.55
N GLU A 93 -20.35 11.20 13.28
CA GLU A 93 -20.11 12.57 12.86
C GLU A 93 -19.27 12.62 11.56
N ALA A 94 -18.20 11.83 11.49
CA ALA A 94 -17.36 11.77 10.29
C ALA A 94 -18.15 11.31 9.06
N TYR A 95 -18.97 10.27 9.18
CA TYR A 95 -19.81 9.78 8.07
C TYR A 95 -20.85 10.81 7.67
N THR A 96 -21.49 11.49 8.62
CA THR A 96 -22.48 12.53 8.35
C THR A 96 -21.86 13.70 7.59
N LEU A 97 -20.70 14.18 8.04
CA LEU A 97 -20.00 15.30 7.39
C LEU A 97 -19.56 14.94 5.96
N ILE A 98 -19.01 13.73 5.75
CA ILE A 98 -18.58 13.27 4.43
C ILE A 98 -19.80 13.13 3.50
N ALA A 99 -20.85 12.46 3.96
CA ALA A 99 -22.05 12.24 3.17
C ALA A 99 -22.74 13.56 2.79
N GLN A 100 -22.88 14.50 3.73
CA GLN A 100 -23.47 15.79 3.45
C GLN A 100 -22.63 16.60 2.46
N SER A 101 -21.30 16.64 2.65
CA SER A 101 -20.40 17.34 1.74
C SER A 101 -20.46 16.78 0.31
N LEU A 102 -20.51 15.47 0.16
CA LEU A 102 -20.65 14.84 -1.17
C LEU A 102 -22.00 15.20 -1.82
N LYS A 103 -23.10 15.12 -1.07
CA LYS A 103 -24.43 15.49 -1.55
C LYS A 103 -24.48 16.95 -2.01
N ASP A 104 -23.93 17.86 -1.21
CA ASP A 104 -23.92 19.28 -1.50
C ASP A 104 -23.07 19.63 -2.73
N ILE A 105 -21.92 18.96 -2.89
CA ILE A 105 -21.04 19.15 -4.06
C ILE A 105 -21.73 18.64 -5.31
N VAL A 106 -22.24 17.42 -5.29
CA VAL A 106 -22.90 16.81 -6.46
C VAL A 106 -24.16 17.58 -6.83
N ALA A 107 -24.97 18.03 -5.87
CA ALA A 107 -26.17 18.83 -6.14
C ALA A 107 -25.86 20.18 -6.81
N ARG A 108 -24.74 20.80 -6.45
CA ARG A 108 -24.35 22.13 -6.98
C ARG A 108 -23.54 22.07 -8.28
N HIS A 109 -22.72 21.04 -8.44
CA HIS A 109 -21.67 21.04 -9.47
C HIS A 109 -21.64 19.75 -10.31
N GLY A 110 -22.48 18.75 -10.03
CA GLY A 110 -22.46 17.46 -10.70
C GLY A 110 -21.37 16.51 -10.18
N ASN A 111 -21.41 15.27 -10.65
CA ASN A 111 -20.47 14.24 -10.24
C ASN A 111 -19.04 14.46 -10.74
N GLU A 112 -18.87 15.19 -11.82
CA GLU A 112 -17.56 15.58 -12.37
C GLU A 112 -16.78 16.52 -11.45
N ALA A 113 -17.42 17.13 -10.45
CA ALA A 113 -16.73 17.90 -9.41
C ALA A 113 -16.05 17.02 -8.35
N VAL A 114 -16.33 15.72 -8.36
CA VAL A 114 -15.70 14.76 -7.44
C VAL A 114 -14.57 14.04 -8.16
N TYR A 115 -13.33 14.42 -7.87
CA TYR A 115 -12.15 13.76 -8.40
C TYR A 115 -11.66 12.69 -7.44
N LEU A 116 -11.53 11.46 -7.90
CA LEU A 116 -11.01 10.35 -7.12
C LEU A 116 -9.55 10.09 -7.49
N ASN A 117 -8.66 10.57 -6.63
CA ASN A 117 -7.24 10.30 -6.78
C ASN A 117 -6.90 8.84 -6.45
N TYR A 118 -5.90 8.31 -7.12
CA TYR A 118 -5.52 6.93 -6.91
C TYR A 118 -4.53 6.76 -5.74
N GLY A 119 -4.58 5.59 -5.12
CA GLY A 119 -3.57 5.12 -4.19
C GLY A 119 -2.78 3.96 -4.77
N THR A 120 -1.50 3.85 -4.49
CA THR A 120 -0.59 2.85 -5.05
C THR A 120 -0.08 1.85 -4.03
N GLY A 121 0.55 0.78 -4.49
CA GLY A 121 1.16 -0.27 -3.68
C GLY A 121 0.14 -1.04 -2.86
N THR A 122 0.52 -1.44 -1.65
CA THR A 122 -0.34 -2.22 -0.76
C THR A 122 -1.49 -1.40 -0.17
N LEU A 123 -1.34 -0.08 -0.10
CA LEU A 123 -2.43 0.83 0.29
C LEU A 123 -3.60 0.77 -0.68
N GLY A 124 -3.35 0.34 -1.90
CA GLY A 124 -4.37 0.02 -2.86
C GLY A 124 -5.23 -1.19 -2.52
N GLY A 125 -5.20 -1.74 -1.31
CA GLY A 125 -6.09 -2.81 -0.87
C GLY A 125 -7.54 -2.58 -1.26
N CYS A 126 -8.47 -3.21 -0.60
CA CYS A 126 -9.88 -3.13 -0.96
C CYS A 126 -10.49 -1.71 -0.89
N MET A 127 -9.87 -0.78 -0.15
CA MET A 127 -10.41 0.57 0.04
C MET A 127 -10.07 1.54 -1.09
N THR A 128 -8.79 1.56 -1.50
CA THR A 128 -8.27 2.59 -2.43
C THR A 128 -7.44 1.99 -3.56
N ARG A 129 -7.74 0.76 -3.97
CA ARG A 129 -7.00 0.09 -5.03
C ARG A 129 -7.04 0.91 -6.32
N SER A 130 -5.87 1.25 -6.82
CA SER A 130 -5.71 2.05 -8.04
C SER A 130 -5.74 1.22 -9.33
N TRP A 131 -5.48 -0.08 -9.22
CA TRP A 131 -5.39 -0.92 -10.41
C TRP A 131 -6.18 -2.23 -10.27
N PRO A 132 -7.04 -2.58 -11.23
CA PRO A 132 -7.48 -1.72 -12.33
C PRO A 132 -8.26 -0.49 -11.84
N PRO A 133 -8.28 0.62 -12.60
CA PRO A 133 -9.05 1.80 -12.25
C PRO A 133 -10.50 1.45 -11.92
N GLY A 134 -11.05 2.06 -10.90
CA GLY A 134 -12.42 1.81 -10.46
C GLY A 134 -12.63 0.57 -9.58
N ALA A 135 -11.58 -0.21 -9.28
CA ALA A 135 -11.70 -1.44 -8.47
C ALA A 135 -11.73 -1.21 -6.94
N SER A 136 -11.67 0.04 -6.47
CA SER A 136 -11.71 0.36 -5.05
C SER A 136 -13.14 0.43 -4.49
N MET A 137 -13.28 0.27 -3.17
CA MET A 137 -14.56 0.46 -2.49
C MET A 137 -15.09 1.88 -2.66
N VAL A 138 -14.22 2.88 -2.65
CA VAL A 138 -14.60 4.28 -2.89
C VAL A 138 -15.06 4.49 -4.33
N ALA A 139 -14.35 3.93 -5.31
CA ALA A 139 -14.79 3.98 -6.71
C ALA A 139 -16.16 3.29 -6.91
N ARG A 140 -16.37 2.16 -6.25
CA ARG A 140 -17.67 1.47 -6.27
C ARG A 140 -18.78 2.35 -5.69
N LEU A 141 -18.53 2.98 -4.53
CA LEU A 141 -19.48 3.91 -3.94
C LEU A 141 -19.85 5.03 -4.91
N MET A 142 -18.84 5.68 -5.51
CA MET A 142 -19.06 6.79 -6.42
C MET A 142 -19.75 6.36 -7.72
N ASN A 143 -19.46 5.17 -8.25
CA ASN A 143 -20.17 4.62 -9.39
C ASN A 143 -21.66 4.36 -9.08
N CYS A 144 -21.99 3.91 -7.87
CA CYS A 144 -23.37 3.78 -7.41
C CYS A 144 -24.04 5.14 -7.18
N TYR A 145 -23.25 6.20 -6.99
CA TYR A 145 -23.74 7.56 -6.73
C TYR A 145 -23.71 8.48 -7.98
N GLY A 146 -23.61 7.90 -9.17
CA GLY A 146 -23.69 8.64 -10.44
C GLY A 146 -22.34 8.90 -11.11
N GLY A 147 -21.24 8.40 -10.57
CA GLY A 147 -19.92 8.53 -11.16
C GLY A 147 -19.00 9.54 -10.49
N TYR A 148 -17.84 9.75 -11.07
CA TYR A 148 -16.78 10.65 -10.56
C TYR A 148 -15.76 10.92 -11.67
N LEU A 149 -14.94 11.96 -11.50
CA LEU A 149 -13.80 12.22 -12.36
C LEU A 149 -12.64 11.31 -11.98
N ASN A 150 -12.26 10.44 -12.90
CA ASN A 150 -11.15 9.50 -12.73
C ASN A 150 -9.84 10.10 -13.28
N HIS A 151 -8.72 9.47 -12.97
CA HIS A 151 -7.39 9.82 -13.49
C HIS A 151 -7.03 8.95 -14.70
N TYR A 152 -6.08 9.45 -15.49
CA TYR A 152 -5.44 8.71 -16.58
C TYR A 152 -3.94 8.56 -16.29
N GLY A 153 -3.44 7.31 -16.39
CA GLY A 153 -2.07 7.00 -16.02
C GLY A 153 -1.80 7.13 -14.52
N ASP A 154 -0.54 7.08 -14.14
CA ASP A 154 -0.11 7.32 -12.78
C ASP A 154 1.23 8.08 -12.72
N TYR A 155 1.59 8.58 -11.56
CA TYR A 155 2.84 9.32 -11.36
C TYR A 155 4.07 8.39 -11.25
N SER A 156 3.88 7.12 -10.97
CA SER A 156 4.95 6.16 -10.64
C SER A 156 5.45 5.40 -11.87
N THR A 157 4.55 4.87 -12.68
CA THR A 157 4.82 3.89 -13.73
C THR A 157 4.31 4.32 -15.11
N ALA A 158 3.58 5.40 -15.23
CA ALA A 158 3.00 5.83 -16.51
C ALA A 158 4.05 6.03 -17.60
N GLN A 159 5.20 6.66 -17.26
CA GLN A 159 6.30 6.86 -18.20
C GLN A 159 6.95 5.54 -18.59
N ILE A 160 7.11 4.61 -17.64
CA ILE A 160 7.66 3.27 -17.90
C ILE A 160 6.74 2.52 -18.87
N PHE A 161 5.43 2.51 -18.62
CA PHE A 161 4.47 1.85 -19.50
C PHE A 161 4.45 2.45 -20.90
N ALA A 162 4.50 3.77 -21.01
CA ALA A 162 4.61 4.43 -22.31
C ALA A 162 5.92 4.04 -23.02
N GLY A 163 7.05 4.13 -22.33
CA GLY A 163 8.37 3.78 -22.89
C GLY A 163 8.48 2.32 -23.33
N LEU A 164 7.98 1.39 -22.51
CA LEU A 164 8.04 -0.05 -22.80
C LEU A 164 7.27 -0.42 -24.07
N ASN A 165 6.13 0.22 -24.33
CA ASN A 165 5.38 -0.02 -25.57
C ASN A 165 6.17 0.37 -26.83
N HIS A 166 6.98 1.44 -26.73
CA HIS A 166 7.82 1.90 -27.86
C HIS A 166 9.12 1.11 -28.01
N THR A 167 9.68 0.60 -26.91
CA THR A 167 10.98 -0.09 -26.92
C THR A 167 10.87 -1.60 -27.06
N TYR A 168 9.88 -2.20 -26.45
CA TYR A 168 9.70 -3.65 -26.40
C TYR A 168 8.37 -4.14 -26.99
N GLY A 169 7.52 -3.25 -27.45
CA GLY A 169 6.20 -3.59 -28.01
C GLY A 169 5.14 -4.00 -26.97
N GLY A 170 5.45 -3.90 -25.67
CA GLY A 170 4.49 -4.23 -24.61
C GLY A 170 5.02 -3.94 -23.21
N TRP A 171 4.10 -3.69 -22.30
CA TRP A 171 4.40 -3.34 -20.90
C TRP A 171 4.91 -4.53 -20.06
N ALA A 172 4.66 -5.76 -20.48
CA ALA A 172 5.03 -6.98 -19.76
C ALA A 172 6.33 -7.62 -20.30
N ALA A 173 7.09 -6.89 -21.12
CA ALA A 173 8.38 -7.35 -21.64
C ALA A 173 9.44 -7.37 -20.54
N GLY A 174 10.16 -8.48 -20.43
CA GLY A 174 11.25 -8.65 -19.47
C GLY A 174 11.44 -10.10 -19.06
N ASN A 175 12.60 -10.37 -18.50
CA ASN A 175 12.97 -11.69 -18.00
C ASN A 175 12.58 -11.87 -16.53
N CYS A 176 12.52 -13.09 -16.06
CA CYS A 176 12.37 -13.37 -14.63
C CYS A 176 13.71 -13.17 -13.88
N THR A 177 13.65 -12.96 -12.58
CA THR A 177 14.85 -12.77 -11.74
C THR A 177 15.79 -13.98 -11.76
N ALA A 178 15.28 -15.17 -12.01
CA ALA A 178 16.07 -16.38 -12.12
C ALA A 178 17.03 -16.36 -13.33
N ASP A 179 16.71 -15.60 -14.37
CA ASP A 179 17.52 -15.48 -15.59
C ASP A 179 18.84 -14.71 -15.39
N VAL A 180 18.98 -14.03 -14.25
CA VAL A 180 20.26 -13.41 -13.83
C VAL A 180 21.41 -14.43 -13.84
N ARG A 181 21.14 -15.71 -13.57
CA ARG A 181 22.14 -16.79 -13.59
C ARG A 181 22.73 -17.04 -14.99
N ASN A 182 22.00 -16.73 -16.04
CA ASN A 182 22.42 -16.87 -17.43
C ASN A 182 23.14 -15.61 -17.96
N THR A 183 23.22 -14.57 -17.14
CA THR A 183 23.76 -13.26 -17.52
C THR A 183 25.27 -13.22 -17.30
N ARG A 184 26.04 -12.75 -18.29
CA ARG A 184 27.48 -12.48 -18.15
C ARG A 184 27.78 -11.09 -17.59
N LEU A 185 26.89 -10.13 -17.84
CA LEU A 185 27.01 -8.76 -17.34
C LEU A 185 25.64 -8.30 -16.85
N LEU A 186 25.55 -7.96 -15.57
CA LEU A 186 24.37 -7.35 -14.97
C LEU A 186 24.61 -5.86 -14.73
N VAL A 187 23.84 -5.01 -15.40
CA VAL A 187 23.88 -3.55 -15.20
C VAL A 187 22.66 -3.13 -14.41
N MET A 188 22.87 -2.50 -13.24
CA MET A 188 21.81 -2.07 -12.34
C MET A 188 21.74 -0.54 -12.29
N PHE A 189 20.70 0.05 -12.89
CA PHE A 189 20.43 1.48 -12.84
C PHE A 189 19.53 1.81 -11.66
N GLY A 190 20.10 2.39 -10.59
CA GLY A 190 19.36 2.80 -9.39
C GLY A 190 18.66 1.65 -8.64
N ASN A 191 19.02 0.41 -8.93
CA ASN A 191 18.45 -0.78 -8.30
C ASN A 191 19.39 -1.33 -7.23
N ASN A 192 18.90 -1.43 -6.00
CA ASN A 192 19.64 -2.03 -4.89
C ASN A 192 18.87 -3.24 -4.33
N PRO A 193 19.06 -4.44 -4.90
CA PRO A 193 18.36 -5.63 -4.44
C PRO A 193 18.71 -6.03 -3.00
N ALA A 194 19.92 -5.73 -2.52
CA ALA A 194 20.32 -5.99 -1.14
C ALA A 194 19.47 -5.21 -0.12
N GLU A 195 18.91 -4.06 -0.50
CA GLU A 195 18.00 -3.29 0.35
C GLU A 195 16.53 -3.67 0.15
N THR A 196 16.12 -3.98 -1.06
CA THR A 196 14.71 -4.07 -1.44
C THR A 196 14.22 -5.48 -1.78
N ARG A 197 15.13 -6.44 -1.91
CA ARG A 197 14.83 -7.81 -2.36
C ARG A 197 15.56 -8.86 -1.53
N MET A 198 15.66 -8.64 -0.23
CA MET A 198 16.33 -9.58 0.69
C MET A 198 15.60 -10.90 0.80
#